data_8f005c6dfdd4c386d1ffea8f41c57e83
#
_entry.id   8f005c6dfdd4c386d1ffea8f41c57e83
#
_cell.length_a   1.000
_cell.length_b   1.000
_cell.length_c   1.000
_cell.angle_alpha   90.00
_cell.angle_beta   90.00
_cell.angle_gamma   90.00
#
_symmetry.space_group_name_H-M   'P 1'
#
loop_
_entity.id
_entity.type
_entity.pdbx_description
1 polymer ?
#
loop_
_entity_poly.entity_id
_entity_poly.type
_entity_poly.pdbx_seq_one_letter_code
_entity_poly.pdbx_strand_id
1 'polypeptide(L)'
;TPSAGDSEAPQAGTSATAAKDCFNWGYDPLHFNAPEGSYASDAADGANRIVELRQMVMALHNTGLRVGMDVVYNHTSASGQHAQSVLDRIVPGYYHRLNANGMVERSTCCDNTATENLMMGKLMVDSVELWAKQYHIDSFRFDLMAHQPRAVMETLQRRVNKVTGRHVNLIGEGWNFGEVANGARFVQASQLSLNG
;
A
#
# COMPACT_ATOMS: atom_id res chain seq x y z
N THR A 1 -30.96 13.54 -3.22
CA THR A 1 -31.67 13.49 -1.92
C THR A 1 -30.83 12.67 -0.97
N PRO A 2 -30.53 13.14 0.25
CA PRO A 2 -29.81 12.33 1.23
C PRO A 2 -30.56 11.01 1.47
N SER A 3 -29.87 9.88 1.43
CA SER A 3 -30.41 8.57 1.79
C SER A 3 -30.33 8.37 3.32
N ALA A 4 -31.21 7.54 3.88
CA ALA A 4 -31.11 7.17 5.29
C ALA A 4 -29.78 6.45 5.56
N GLY A 5 -29.20 6.62 6.76
CA GLY A 5 -27.89 6.09 7.09
C GLY A 5 -27.78 4.55 7.08
N ASP A 6 -28.92 3.86 7.14
CA ASP A 6 -29.07 2.40 7.06
C ASP A 6 -29.49 1.89 5.66
N SER A 7 -29.57 2.80 4.68
CA SER A 7 -29.98 2.50 3.31
C SER A 7 -28.82 1.97 2.47
N GLU A 8 -29.04 0.95 1.66
CA GLU A 8 -28.09 0.47 0.65
C GLU A 8 -28.09 1.31 -0.64
N ALA A 9 -28.95 2.33 -0.74
CA ALA A 9 -29.07 3.16 -1.93
C ALA A 9 -27.77 3.89 -2.33
N PRO A 10 -26.93 4.40 -1.41
CA PRO A 10 -25.65 4.97 -1.77
C PRO A 10 -24.71 3.97 -2.44
N GLN A 11 -24.62 2.74 -1.91
CA GLN A 11 -23.77 1.67 -2.44
C GLN A 11 -24.26 1.22 -3.82
N ALA A 12 -25.58 1.06 -4.00
CA ALA A 12 -26.15 0.71 -5.29
C ALA A 12 -25.89 1.80 -6.34
N GLY A 13 -26.03 3.09 -5.98
CA GLY A 13 -25.73 4.23 -6.84
C GLY A 13 -24.24 4.28 -7.24
N THR A 14 -23.35 4.07 -6.29
CA THR A 14 -21.89 4.00 -6.53
C THR A 14 -21.54 2.85 -7.46
N SER A 15 -22.08 1.66 -7.22
CA SER A 15 -21.85 0.48 -8.06
C SER A 15 -22.35 0.67 -9.49
N ALA A 16 -23.49 1.33 -9.68
CA ALA A 16 -24.07 1.61 -11.01
C ALA A 16 -23.23 2.59 -11.83
N THR A 17 -22.44 3.45 -11.19
CA THR A 17 -21.61 4.47 -11.84
C THR A 17 -20.12 4.15 -11.82
N ALA A 18 -19.67 3.15 -11.07
CA ALA A 18 -18.26 2.82 -10.84
C ALA A 18 -17.43 2.71 -12.12
N ALA A 19 -17.96 2.09 -13.17
CA ALA A 19 -17.27 1.94 -14.45
C ALA A 19 -17.11 3.27 -15.23
N LYS A 20 -17.81 4.33 -14.84
CA LYS A 20 -17.82 5.66 -15.48
C LYS A 20 -17.29 6.75 -14.55
N ASP A 21 -17.01 6.39 -13.30
CA ASP A 21 -16.51 7.32 -12.30
C ASP A 21 -15.01 7.54 -12.53
N CYS A 22 -14.63 8.80 -12.66
CA CYS A 22 -13.22 9.20 -12.78
C CYS A 22 -12.49 9.17 -11.43
N PHE A 23 -13.23 9.02 -10.31
CA PHE A 23 -12.64 8.99 -9.00
C PHE A 23 -11.94 7.64 -8.75
N ASN A 24 -10.70 7.70 -8.26
CA ASN A 24 -9.90 6.54 -7.90
C ASN A 24 -9.41 6.68 -6.45
N TRP A 25 -9.70 5.69 -5.63
CA TRP A 25 -9.24 5.64 -4.23
C TRP A 25 -7.74 5.38 -4.10
N GLY A 26 -7.05 4.99 -5.19
CA GLY A 26 -5.61 4.76 -5.20
C GLY A 26 -5.18 3.38 -4.71
N TYR A 27 -6.11 2.42 -4.52
CA TYR A 27 -5.78 1.08 -4.03
C TYR A 27 -5.38 0.08 -5.12
N ASP A 28 -5.07 0.55 -6.32
CA ASP A 28 -4.56 -0.28 -7.44
C ASP A 28 -3.11 0.10 -7.79
N PRO A 29 -2.11 -0.24 -6.96
CA PRO A 29 -0.76 0.24 -7.16
C PRO A 29 -0.11 -0.36 -8.41
N LEU A 30 0.42 0.53 -9.25
CA LEU A 30 1.32 0.20 -10.35
C LEU A 30 2.78 0.36 -9.92
N HIS A 31 3.08 1.47 -9.26
CA HIS A 31 4.40 1.80 -8.70
C HIS A 31 4.28 2.26 -7.26
N PHE A 32 5.07 1.68 -6.35
CA PHE A 32 5.03 2.01 -4.92
C PHE A 32 5.71 3.35 -4.58
N ASN A 33 6.59 3.86 -5.44
CA ASN A 33 7.48 4.99 -5.14
C ASN A 33 7.19 6.24 -5.98
N ALA A 34 6.15 6.23 -6.79
CA ALA A 34 5.77 7.36 -7.63
C ALA A 34 4.48 8.01 -7.11
N PRO A 35 4.48 9.31 -6.79
CA PRO A 35 3.25 10.04 -6.53
C PRO A 35 2.31 10.01 -7.73
N GLU A 36 0.98 10.03 -7.46
CA GLU A 36 -0.03 10.02 -8.52
C GLU A 36 0.01 11.31 -9.34
N GLY A 37 0.19 11.14 -10.65
CA GLY A 37 0.39 12.27 -11.55
C GLY A 37 -0.88 13.06 -11.87
N SER A 38 -2.06 12.47 -11.71
CA SER A 38 -3.34 13.16 -12.00
C SER A 38 -3.61 14.31 -11.02
N TYR A 39 -2.96 14.33 -9.85
CA TYR A 39 -3.04 15.44 -8.91
C TYR A 39 -2.03 16.54 -9.17
N ALA A 40 -1.06 16.34 -10.06
CA ALA A 40 -0.08 17.35 -10.39
C ALA A 40 -0.65 18.40 -11.36
N SER A 41 -0.17 19.64 -11.25
CA SER A 41 -0.54 20.73 -12.17
C SER A 41 -0.12 20.47 -13.61
N ASP A 42 0.95 19.69 -13.81
CA ASP A 42 1.36 19.12 -15.08
C ASP A 42 1.66 17.62 -14.92
N ALA A 43 0.73 16.78 -15.36
CA ALA A 43 0.86 15.34 -15.28
C ALA A 43 1.93 14.75 -16.23
N ALA A 44 2.30 15.49 -17.28
CA ALA A 44 3.32 15.07 -18.24
C ALA A 44 4.74 15.23 -17.69
N ASP A 45 4.95 16.20 -16.78
CA ASP A 45 6.23 16.37 -16.09
C ASP A 45 6.27 15.55 -14.80
N GLY A 46 7.00 14.44 -14.82
CA GLY A 46 7.15 13.58 -13.65
C GLY A 46 7.81 14.24 -12.44
N ALA A 47 8.55 15.33 -12.61
CA ALA A 47 9.15 16.07 -11.50
C ALA A 47 8.11 16.89 -10.73
N ASN A 48 7.09 17.41 -11.41
CA ASN A 48 6.06 18.23 -10.77
C ASN A 48 5.34 17.50 -9.65
N ARG A 49 4.91 16.25 -9.87
CA ARG A 49 4.23 15.45 -8.84
C ARG A 49 5.06 15.28 -7.57
N ILE A 50 6.38 15.18 -7.72
CA ILE A 50 7.31 15.03 -6.59
C ILE A 50 7.42 16.35 -5.82
N VAL A 51 7.62 17.44 -6.53
CA VAL A 51 7.78 18.77 -5.93
C VAL A 51 6.49 19.21 -5.23
N GLU A 52 5.36 19.07 -5.91
CA GLU A 52 4.06 19.50 -5.37
C GLU A 52 3.62 18.67 -4.16
N LEU A 53 3.85 17.35 -4.15
CA LEU A 53 3.59 16.53 -2.98
C LEU A 53 4.45 16.97 -1.78
N ARG A 54 5.74 17.27 -1.99
CA ARG A 54 6.62 17.79 -0.93
C ARG A 54 6.16 19.15 -0.43
N GLN A 55 5.72 20.04 -1.32
CA GLN A 55 5.16 21.34 -0.96
C GLN A 55 3.88 21.19 -0.13
N MET A 56 2.99 20.27 -0.50
CA MET A 56 1.78 19.97 0.27
C MET A 56 2.13 19.50 1.69
N VAL A 57 3.04 18.54 1.83
CA VAL A 57 3.47 18.05 3.15
C VAL A 57 4.08 19.18 3.98
N MET A 58 4.95 19.99 3.38
CA MET A 58 5.56 21.14 4.06
C MET A 58 4.51 22.16 4.50
N ALA A 59 3.52 22.45 3.67
CA ALA A 59 2.44 23.37 4.00
C ALA A 59 1.61 22.88 5.20
N LEU A 60 1.28 21.58 5.25
CA LEU A 60 0.58 20.97 6.37
C LEU A 60 1.40 21.02 7.65
N HIS A 61 2.70 20.71 7.58
CA HIS A 61 3.61 20.82 8.72
C HIS A 61 3.69 22.26 9.27
N ASN A 62 3.72 23.26 8.39
CA ASN A 62 3.73 24.68 8.80
C ASN A 62 2.45 25.11 9.55
N THR A 63 1.36 24.39 9.38
CA THR A 63 0.12 24.59 10.16
C THR A 63 0.08 23.75 11.45
N GLY A 64 1.15 23.02 11.77
CA GLY A 64 1.22 22.14 12.94
C GLY A 64 0.58 20.76 12.76
N LEU A 65 0.15 20.40 11.54
CA LEU A 65 -0.43 19.11 11.24
C LEU A 65 0.67 18.07 10.91
N ARG A 66 0.40 16.83 11.23
CA ARG A 66 1.18 15.66 10.76
C ARG A 66 0.51 15.05 9.55
N VAL A 67 1.32 14.43 8.69
CA VAL A 67 0.84 13.79 7.46
C VAL A 67 0.98 12.28 7.56
N GLY A 68 -0.16 11.57 7.51
CA GLY A 68 -0.21 10.13 7.38
C GLY A 68 -0.40 9.73 5.93
N MET A 69 0.27 8.67 5.50
CA MET A 69 0.13 8.10 4.16
C MET A 69 -0.53 6.73 4.22
N ASP A 70 -1.59 6.55 3.45
CA ASP A 70 -2.21 5.24 3.22
C ASP A 70 -1.45 4.51 2.13
N VAL A 71 -1.00 3.28 2.42
CA VAL A 71 -0.12 2.52 1.53
C VAL A 71 -0.63 1.11 1.28
N VAL A 72 -0.47 0.65 0.05
CA VAL A 72 -0.85 -0.68 -0.40
C VAL A 72 0.39 -1.42 -0.89
N TYR A 73 0.86 -2.39 -0.10
CA TYR A 73 1.98 -3.26 -0.49
C TYR A 73 1.55 -4.72 -0.61
N ASN A 74 0.31 -5.05 -0.21
CA ASN A 74 -0.20 -6.41 -0.22
C ASN A 74 -0.51 -6.96 -1.61
N HIS A 75 -0.68 -6.09 -2.60
CA HIS A 75 -0.94 -6.48 -3.99
C HIS A 75 -0.42 -5.45 -4.99
N THR A 76 -0.41 -5.81 -6.25
CA THR A 76 -0.27 -4.91 -7.40
C THR A 76 -1.47 -5.04 -8.32
N SER A 77 -1.70 -4.05 -9.17
CA SER A 77 -2.80 -4.05 -10.14
C SER A 77 -2.72 -5.21 -11.14
N ALA A 78 -1.52 -5.70 -11.43
CA ALA A 78 -1.32 -6.78 -12.39
C ALA A 78 -0.01 -7.54 -12.16
N SER A 79 0.04 -8.78 -12.64
CA SER A 79 1.19 -9.68 -12.60
C SER A 79 1.42 -10.38 -13.95
N GLY A 80 2.39 -11.28 -14.02
CA GLY A 80 2.70 -12.06 -15.20
C GLY A 80 3.09 -11.19 -16.40
N GLN A 81 2.54 -11.51 -17.55
CA GLN A 81 2.80 -10.82 -18.82
C GLN A 81 1.77 -9.72 -19.14
N HIS A 82 0.90 -9.39 -18.19
CA HIS A 82 -0.07 -8.30 -18.40
C HIS A 82 0.63 -6.99 -18.77
N ALA A 83 -0.01 -6.14 -19.58
CA ALA A 83 0.58 -4.88 -20.05
C ALA A 83 1.01 -3.95 -18.90
N GLN A 84 0.28 -3.97 -17.79
CA GLN A 84 0.56 -3.18 -16.58
C GLN A 84 1.40 -3.95 -15.53
N SER A 85 1.86 -5.15 -15.81
CA SER A 85 2.76 -5.88 -14.91
C SER A 85 4.14 -5.23 -14.89
N VAL A 86 4.69 -5.05 -13.70
CA VAL A 86 6.03 -4.49 -13.49
C VAL A 86 6.95 -5.54 -12.87
N LEU A 87 6.64 -6.03 -11.68
CA LEU A 87 7.53 -6.88 -10.88
C LEU A 87 7.79 -8.24 -11.54
N ASP A 88 6.76 -8.88 -12.07
CA ASP A 88 6.91 -10.17 -12.76
C ASP A 88 7.65 -10.07 -14.09
N ARG A 89 7.74 -8.88 -14.68
CA ARG A 89 8.58 -8.65 -15.87
C ARG A 89 10.05 -8.48 -15.53
N ILE A 90 10.36 -8.18 -14.25
CA ILE A 90 11.75 -8.08 -13.76
C ILE A 90 12.24 -9.47 -13.36
N VAL A 91 11.51 -10.16 -12.48
CA VAL A 91 11.80 -11.54 -12.07
C VAL A 91 10.49 -12.33 -11.99
N PRO A 92 10.15 -13.09 -13.05
CA PRO A 92 8.90 -13.85 -13.10
C PRO A 92 8.75 -14.80 -11.92
N GLY A 93 7.58 -14.79 -11.29
CA GLY A 93 7.21 -15.70 -10.20
C GLY A 93 7.93 -15.47 -8.87
N TYR A 94 8.62 -14.33 -8.68
CA TYR A 94 9.34 -14.07 -7.44
C TYR A 94 8.64 -13.09 -6.50
N TYR A 95 8.15 -11.98 -7.04
CA TYR A 95 7.60 -10.89 -6.23
C TYR A 95 6.15 -11.09 -5.82
N HIS A 96 5.44 -11.95 -6.54
CA HIS A 96 4.06 -12.31 -6.23
C HIS A 96 3.97 -13.64 -5.49
N ARG A 97 2.96 -13.76 -4.61
CA ARG A 97 2.72 -14.97 -3.84
C ARG A 97 2.05 -16.02 -4.71
N LEU A 98 2.67 -17.17 -4.81
CA LEU A 98 2.19 -18.27 -5.65
C LEU A 98 1.49 -19.34 -4.81
N ASN A 99 0.44 -19.94 -5.37
CA ASN A 99 -0.18 -21.14 -4.84
C ASN A 99 0.62 -22.40 -5.24
N ALA A 100 0.15 -23.57 -4.79
CA ALA A 100 0.81 -24.85 -5.08
C ALA A 100 0.89 -25.19 -6.58
N ASN A 101 0.07 -24.57 -7.41
CA ASN A 101 0.06 -24.76 -8.87
C ASN A 101 0.93 -23.71 -9.60
N GLY A 102 1.66 -22.86 -8.86
CA GLY A 102 2.48 -21.80 -9.44
C GLY A 102 1.70 -20.60 -9.95
N MET A 103 0.41 -20.49 -9.61
CA MET A 103 -0.41 -19.33 -9.98
C MET A 103 -0.41 -18.30 -8.86
N VAL A 104 -0.50 -17.01 -9.24
CA VAL A 104 -0.55 -15.90 -8.28
C VAL A 104 -1.80 -15.98 -7.42
N GLU A 105 -1.63 -15.87 -6.12
CA GLU A 105 -2.73 -15.75 -5.15
C GLU A 105 -3.46 -14.41 -5.31
N ARG A 106 -4.79 -14.45 -5.14
CA ARG A 106 -5.68 -13.31 -5.34
C ARG A 106 -6.74 -13.21 -4.25
N SER A 107 -6.37 -13.50 -3.02
CA SER A 107 -7.31 -13.42 -1.89
C SER A 107 -7.68 -11.98 -1.53
N THR A 108 -6.87 -11.01 -1.94
CA THR A 108 -7.19 -9.57 -1.89
C THR A 108 -8.04 -9.18 -3.12
N CYS A 109 -8.03 -7.94 -3.54
CA CYS A 109 -8.69 -7.58 -4.80
C CYS A 109 -7.96 -8.14 -6.04
N CYS A 110 -6.64 -8.27 -5.97
CA CYS A 110 -5.77 -8.28 -7.14
C CYS A 110 -4.61 -9.28 -6.95
N ASP A 111 -3.46 -9.02 -7.53
CA ASP A 111 -2.33 -9.96 -7.55
C ASP A 111 -1.45 -9.78 -6.30
N ASN A 112 -1.56 -10.72 -5.36
CA ASN A 112 -0.91 -10.63 -4.05
C ASN A 112 0.60 -10.67 -4.16
N THR A 113 1.26 -9.76 -3.45
CA THR A 113 2.73 -9.71 -3.32
C THR A 113 3.22 -10.68 -2.25
N ALA A 114 4.43 -11.19 -2.41
CA ALA A 114 5.09 -12.12 -1.50
C ALA A 114 6.15 -11.37 -0.66
N THR A 115 5.73 -10.56 0.31
CA THR A 115 6.65 -9.80 1.17
C THR A 115 7.45 -10.68 2.13
N GLU A 116 7.13 -11.95 2.24
CA GLU A 116 7.97 -12.99 2.85
C GLU A 116 9.23 -13.28 2.03
N ASN A 117 9.24 -13.01 0.73
CA ASN A 117 10.42 -13.12 -0.12
C ASN A 117 11.35 -11.92 0.11
N LEU A 118 12.63 -12.20 0.28
CA LEU A 118 13.63 -11.22 0.72
C LEU A 118 13.59 -9.90 -0.06
N MET A 119 13.56 -9.96 -1.38
CA MET A 119 13.62 -8.75 -2.21
C MET A 119 12.28 -8.01 -2.27
N MET A 120 11.13 -8.71 -2.15
CA MET A 120 9.84 -8.03 -2.05
C MET A 120 9.68 -7.36 -0.68
N GLY A 121 10.06 -8.03 0.41
CA GLY A 121 10.12 -7.42 1.74
C GLY A 121 11.07 -6.23 1.78
N LYS A 122 12.25 -6.35 1.16
CA LYS A 122 13.19 -5.23 1.02
C LYS A 122 12.59 -4.06 0.24
N LEU A 123 11.91 -4.31 -0.87
CA LEU A 123 11.25 -3.27 -1.67
C LEU A 123 10.23 -2.50 -0.82
N MET A 124 9.40 -3.18 -0.04
CA MET A 124 8.44 -2.54 0.86
C MET A 124 9.15 -1.67 1.92
N VAL A 125 10.17 -2.22 2.58
CA VAL A 125 10.92 -1.49 3.63
C VAL A 125 11.61 -0.26 3.06
N ASP A 126 12.31 -0.38 1.93
CA ASP A 126 13.01 0.73 1.28
C ASP A 126 12.03 1.80 0.76
N SER A 127 10.85 1.39 0.29
CA SER A 127 9.80 2.28 -0.15
C SER A 127 9.27 3.14 0.99
N VAL A 128 8.93 2.54 2.13
CA VAL A 128 8.44 3.30 3.30
C VAL A 128 9.54 4.20 3.87
N GLU A 129 10.79 3.75 3.88
CA GLU A 129 11.94 4.61 4.24
C GLU A 129 12.02 5.84 3.33
N LEU A 130 11.87 5.65 2.01
CA LEU A 130 11.88 6.75 1.04
C LEU A 130 10.78 7.78 1.36
N TRP A 131 9.55 7.34 1.57
CA TRP A 131 8.43 8.22 1.91
C TRP A 131 8.65 8.97 3.23
N ALA A 132 9.12 8.26 4.27
CA ALA A 132 9.40 8.87 5.57
C ALA A 132 10.53 9.89 5.51
N LYS A 133 11.61 9.60 4.77
CA LYS A 133 12.83 10.40 4.73
C LYS A 133 12.78 11.51 3.70
N GLN A 134 12.31 11.24 2.49
CA GLN A 134 12.36 12.19 1.38
C GLN A 134 11.12 13.06 1.26
N TYR A 135 9.98 12.60 1.76
CA TYR A 135 8.72 13.34 1.75
C TYR A 135 8.26 13.76 3.16
N HIS A 136 9.03 13.38 4.20
CA HIS A 136 8.73 13.71 5.59
C HIS A 136 7.35 13.22 6.08
N ILE A 137 6.90 12.07 5.56
CA ILE A 137 5.65 11.44 6.02
C ILE A 137 5.81 11.01 7.49
N ASP A 138 4.81 11.30 8.32
CA ASP A 138 4.88 11.13 9.78
C ASP A 138 4.36 9.78 10.27
N SER A 139 3.45 9.18 9.53
CA SER A 139 2.84 7.89 9.85
C SER A 139 2.37 7.17 8.60
N PHE A 140 2.16 5.85 8.70
CA PHE A 140 1.66 5.04 7.60
C PHE A 140 0.48 4.18 8.05
N ARG A 141 -0.57 4.14 7.25
CA ARG A 141 -1.64 3.16 7.35
C ARG A 141 -1.43 2.10 6.29
N PHE A 142 -1.27 0.85 6.70
CA PHE A 142 -1.08 -0.28 5.80
C PHE A 142 -2.42 -0.95 5.49
N ASP A 143 -2.83 -0.86 4.26
CA ASP A 143 -3.91 -1.67 3.72
C ASP A 143 -3.57 -3.15 3.88
N LEU A 144 -4.51 -3.94 4.42
CA LEU A 144 -4.36 -5.38 4.65
C LEU A 144 -2.99 -5.78 5.25
N MET A 145 -2.59 -5.14 6.34
CA MET A 145 -1.27 -5.34 6.96
C MET A 145 -1.02 -6.80 7.37
N ALA A 146 -2.07 -7.57 7.69
CA ALA A 146 -1.93 -8.98 8.04
C ALA A 146 -1.55 -9.89 6.84
N HIS A 147 -1.53 -9.38 5.61
CA HIS A 147 -0.90 -10.03 4.46
C HIS A 147 0.62 -9.87 4.44
N GLN A 148 1.18 -9.16 5.42
CA GLN A 148 2.62 -8.97 5.62
C GLN A 148 3.12 -9.83 6.78
N PRO A 149 4.35 -10.40 6.70
CA PRO A 149 4.97 -11.05 7.83
C PRO A 149 5.27 -10.05 8.97
N ARG A 150 4.95 -10.44 10.20
CA ARG A 150 5.29 -9.65 11.39
C ARG A 150 6.76 -9.24 11.43
N ALA A 151 7.67 -10.16 11.17
CA ALA A 151 9.12 -9.89 11.20
C ALA A 151 9.55 -8.81 10.19
N VAL A 152 8.90 -8.74 9.03
CA VAL A 152 9.16 -7.70 8.03
C VAL A 152 8.63 -6.35 8.51
N MET A 153 7.45 -6.31 9.10
CA MET A 153 6.87 -5.08 9.66
C MET A 153 7.69 -4.55 10.86
N GLU A 154 8.18 -5.42 11.73
CA GLU A 154 9.09 -5.03 12.83
C GLU A 154 10.42 -4.48 12.29
N THR A 155 10.93 -5.06 11.22
CA THR A 155 12.15 -4.57 10.55
C THR A 155 11.91 -3.20 9.92
N LEU A 156 10.78 -3.02 9.26
CA LEU A 156 10.33 -1.76 8.69
C LEU A 156 10.23 -0.67 9.77
N GLN A 157 9.55 -0.97 10.89
CA GLN A 157 9.39 -0.04 12.01
C GLN A 157 10.75 0.42 12.57
N ARG A 158 11.66 -0.54 12.82
CA ARG A 158 13.02 -0.21 13.29
C ARG A 158 13.79 0.65 12.29
N ARG A 159 13.67 0.32 10.99
CA ARG A 159 14.38 1.01 9.91
C ARG A 159 13.91 2.45 9.78
N VAL A 160 12.60 2.69 9.67
CA VAL A 160 12.06 4.05 9.54
C VAL A 160 12.35 4.91 10.76
N ASN A 161 12.23 4.37 11.97
CA ASN A 161 12.57 5.09 13.20
C ASN A 161 14.06 5.51 13.22
N LYS A 162 14.93 4.59 12.82
CA LYS A 162 16.38 4.85 12.77
C LYS A 162 16.73 5.97 11.78
N VAL A 163 16.21 5.90 10.55
CA VAL A 163 16.61 6.86 9.49
C VAL A 163 15.96 8.23 9.65
N THR A 164 14.82 8.31 10.32
CA THR A 164 14.13 9.59 10.60
C THR A 164 14.53 10.20 11.94
N GLY A 165 15.14 9.43 12.84
CA GLY A 165 15.48 9.87 14.20
C GLY A 165 14.25 10.10 15.10
N ARG A 166 13.07 9.62 14.70
CA ARG A 166 11.81 9.79 15.42
C ARG A 166 10.96 8.53 15.35
N HIS A 167 9.98 8.43 16.24
CA HIS A 167 8.98 7.37 16.16
C HIS A 167 8.00 7.67 15.02
N VAL A 168 7.93 6.78 14.03
CA VAL A 168 6.96 6.82 12.94
C VAL A 168 5.87 5.80 13.25
N ASN A 169 4.64 6.25 13.41
CA ASN A 169 3.52 5.37 13.74
C ASN A 169 3.12 4.52 12.53
N LEU A 170 2.93 3.23 12.77
CA LEU A 170 2.33 2.30 11.80
C LEU A 170 0.95 1.92 12.28
N ILE A 171 -0.04 2.04 11.42
CA ILE A 171 -1.43 1.65 11.62
C ILE A 171 -1.75 0.64 10.53
N GLY A 172 -2.54 -0.39 10.81
CA GLY A 172 -2.83 -1.37 9.78
C GLY A 172 -4.10 -2.16 10.00
N GLU A 173 -4.61 -2.71 8.92
CA GLU A 173 -5.72 -3.66 8.94
C GLU A 173 -5.20 -5.08 9.22
N GLY A 174 -5.58 -5.60 10.38
CA GLY A 174 -5.11 -6.91 10.86
C GLY A 174 -6.04 -8.08 10.50
N TRP A 175 -6.68 -8.07 9.32
CA TRP A 175 -7.63 -9.10 8.90
C TRP A 175 -6.99 -10.47 8.71
N ASN A 176 -7.59 -11.50 9.30
CA ASN A 176 -7.13 -12.89 9.20
C ASN A 176 -7.94 -13.64 8.13
N PHE A 177 -7.49 -13.62 6.87
CA PHE A 177 -8.17 -14.28 5.76
C PHE A 177 -7.19 -14.64 4.63
N GLY A 178 -7.71 -15.32 3.61
CA GLY A 178 -6.96 -15.69 2.41
C GLY A 178 -5.92 -16.78 2.66
N GLU A 179 -4.94 -16.87 1.79
CA GLU A 179 -3.89 -17.89 1.80
C GLU A 179 -2.91 -17.77 2.98
N VAL A 180 -2.92 -16.63 3.66
CA VAL A 180 -2.07 -16.36 4.84
C VAL A 180 -2.80 -16.59 6.16
N ALA A 181 -4.10 -16.88 6.11
CA ALA A 181 -4.94 -17.03 7.30
C ALA A 181 -4.35 -18.03 8.30
N ASN A 182 -4.53 -17.74 9.59
CA ASN A 182 -4.08 -18.58 10.70
C ASN A 182 -2.58 -18.91 10.68
N GLY A 183 -1.77 -18.04 10.07
CA GLY A 183 -0.34 -18.24 9.97
C GLY A 183 0.10 -19.31 8.97
N ALA A 184 -0.73 -19.62 7.98
CA ALA A 184 -0.48 -20.68 7.01
C ALA A 184 0.81 -20.48 6.19
N ARG A 185 1.27 -19.26 6.02
CA ARG A 185 2.50 -18.93 5.26
C ARG A 185 3.61 -18.37 6.17
N PHE A 186 3.23 -17.59 7.17
CA PHE A 186 4.14 -16.92 8.11
C PHE A 186 3.34 -16.39 9.29
N VAL A 187 4.02 -15.94 10.35
CA VAL A 187 3.35 -15.19 11.42
C VAL A 187 2.92 -13.84 10.89
N GLN A 188 1.60 -13.65 10.77
CA GLN A 188 1.00 -12.45 10.21
C GLN A 188 1.22 -11.22 11.12
N ALA A 189 1.34 -10.04 10.51
CA ALA A 189 1.23 -8.76 11.22
C ALA A 189 -0.25 -8.45 11.50
N SER A 190 -0.88 -9.27 12.34
CA SER A 190 -2.30 -9.18 12.72
C SER A 190 -2.46 -8.58 14.11
N GLN A 191 -3.68 -8.20 14.44
CA GLN A 191 -4.03 -7.67 15.76
C GLN A 191 -3.66 -8.62 16.91
N LEU A 192 -3.68 -9.95 16.66
CA LEU A 192 -3.32 -10.95 17.67
C LEU A 192 -1.81 -11.10 17.88
N SER A 193 -0.99 -10.70 16.92
CA SER A 193 0.46 -10.91 16.94
C SER A 193 1.26 -9.64 17.18
N LEU A 194 0.66 -8.47 17.06
CA LEU A 194 1.28 -7.18 17.31
C LEU A 194 0.84 -6.68 18.70
N ASN A 195 1.80 -6.44 19.55
CA ASN A 195 1.54 -5.82 20.85
C ASN A 195 1.63 -4.30 20.68
N GLY A 196 0.48 -3.66 20.64
CA GLY A 196 0.25 -2.22 20.79
C GLY A 196 0.82 -1.32 19.72
#